data_94b541eb6f7228212b4f03ccdbcc6d37
#
_entry.id   94b541eb6f7228212b4f03ccdbcc6d37
#
_cell.length_a   1.000
_cell.length_b   1.000
_cell.length_c   1.000
_cell.angle_alpha   90.00
_cell.angle_beta   90.00
_cell.angle_gamma   90.00
#
_symmetry.space_group_name_H-M   'P 1'
#
loop_
_entity.id
_entity.type
_entity.pdbx_description
1 polymer ?
#
loop_
_entity_poly.entity_id
_entity_poly.type
_entity_poly.pdbx_seq_one_letter_code
_entity_poly.pdbx_strand_id
1 'polypeptide(L)'
;SEFVNAKPGYPAANSLMYSVYKMLPNDTDLTVFREQANINGFNFAFIGDHFDYHTSLDSYERLDRNTLMHQADYFMSMLNHFSNIDLSKLDSDKDFVYFNFPFLKMVYYPYAWIYPLLIFSIILYLFVVYLGIGINKLSLQGILNGLLALFVSLFVCLSITVILWNLISYLNPDY
;
A
#
# COMPACT_ATOMS: atom_id res chain seq x y z
N SER A 1 6.36 -13.38 7.79
CA SER A 1 7.29 -12.42 7.16
C SER A 1 8.34 -11.96 8.17
N GLU A 2 9.59 -11.91 7.77
CA GLU A 2 10.72 -11.60 8.66
C GLU A 2 10.62 -10.22 9.30
N PHE A 3 10.07 -9.24 8.58
CA PHE A 3 9.80 -7.93 9.14
C PHE A 3 8.88 -7.97 10.39
N VAL A 4 7.83 -8.81 10.36
CA VAL A 4 6.94 -8.98 11.52
C VAL A 4 7.65 -9.75 12.65
N ASN A 5 8.49 -10.73 12.29
CA ASN A 5 9.27 -11.50 13.25
C ASN A 5 10.32 -10.65 13.97
N ALA A 6 10.86 -9.64 13.31
CA ALA A 6 11.78 -8.66 13.90
C ALA A 6 11.10 -7.76 14.98
N LYS A 7 9.76 -7.72 15.03
CA LYS A 7 8.95 -7.01 16.03
C LYS A 7 9.29 -5.54 16.21
N PRO A 8 9.39 -4.73 15.15
CA PRO A 8 9.57 -3.28 15.31
C PRO A 8 8.46 -2.68 16.16
N GLY A 9 8.73 -1.59 16.83
CA GLY A 9 7.81 -0.95 17.76
C GLY A 9 6.51 -0.50 17.08
N TYR A 10 6.64 0.12 15.92
CA TYR A 10 5.55 0.70 15.14
C TYR A 10 5.66 0.28 13.65
N PRO A 11 5.38 -0.99 13.31
CA PRO A 11 5.48 -1.45 11.93
C PRO A 11 4.46 -0.72 11.05
N ALA A 12 4.93 -0.12 9.97
CA ALA A 12 4.11 0.53 8.95
C ALA A 12 4.49 -0.01 7.57
N ALA A 13 3.63 -0.84 6.98
CA ALA A 13 3.84 -1.40 5.66
C ALA A 13 2.55 -1.96 5.09
N ASN A 14 2.40 -1.90 3.77
CA ASN A 14 1.34 -2.65 3.09
C ASN A 14 1.78 -3.12 1.70
N SER A 15 1.24 -4.26 1.28
CA SER A 15 1.58 -4.89 0.01
C SER A 15 1.12 -4.11 -1.22
N LEU A 16 0.08 -3.25 -1.08
CA LEU A 16 -0.38 -2.39 -2.18
C LEU A 16 0.70 -1.35 -2.52
N MET A 17 1.31 -0.71 -1.51
CA MET A 17 2.40 0.26 -1.73
C MET A 17 3.60 -0.39 -2.41
N TYR A 18 3.93 -1.62 -2.05
CA TYR A 18 4.98 -2.39 -2.73
C TYR A 18 4.64 -2.64 -4.22
N SER A 19 3.39 -2.97 -4.52
CA SER A 19 2.95 -3.16 -5.91
C SER A 19 2.98 -1.86 -6.70
N VAL A 20 2.54 -0.74 -6.10
CA VAL A 20 2.64 0.60 -6.71
C VAL A 20 4.10 0.97 -6.95
N TYR A 21 4.98 0.77 -5.95
CA TYR A 21 6.41 1.05 -6.09
C TYR A 21 7.05 0.31 -7.28
N LYS A 22 6.70 -0.96 -7.49
CA LYS A 22 7.19 -1.74 -8.64
C LYS A 22 6.74 -1.20 -10.01
N MET A 23 5.67 -0.41 -10.06
CA MET A 23 5.16 0.20 -11.29
C MET A 23 5.82 1.55 -11.58
N LEU A 24 6.48 2.14 -10.59
CA LEU A 24 7.19 3.42 -10.76
C LEU A 24 8.56 3.17 -11.39
N PRO A 25 9.05 4.10 -12.23
CA PRO A 25 10.37 4.00 -12.86
C PRO A 25 11.51 4.36 -11.89
N ASN A 26 11.38 4.00 -10.64
CA ASN A 26 12.33 4.34 -9.58
C ASN A 26 13.21 3.14 -9.27
N ASP A 27 14.52 3.34 -9.33
CA ASP A 27 15.50 2.37 -8.90
C ASP A 27 16.12 2.77 -7.56
N THR A 28 16.51 1.76 -6.80
CA THR A 28 17.26 1.92 -5.56
C THR A 28 18.42 0.93 -5.53
N ASP A 29 19.35 1.11 -4.61
CA ASP A 29 20.45 0.17 -4.40
C ASP A 29 19.95 -1.27 -4.20
N LEU A 30 18.77 -1.44 -3.58
CA LEU A 30 18.13 -2.75 -3.41
C LEU A 30 17.76 -3.40 -4.75
N THR A 31 17.40 -2.63 -5.77
CA THR A 31 17.16 -3.16 -7.13
C THR A 31 18.43 -3.81 -7.68
N VAL A 32 19.56 -3.13 -7.55
CA VAL A 32 20.86 -3.64 -8.00
C VAL A 32 21.25 -4.92 -7.25
N PHE A 33 21.12 -4.93 -5.92
CA PHE A 33 21.42 -6.12 -5.11
C PHE A 33 20.53 -7.30 -5.49
N ARG A 34 19.24 -7.08 -5.70
CA ARG A 34 18.29 -8.13 -6.08
C ARG A 34 18.58 -8.68 -7.48
N GLU A 35 18.82 -7.82 -8.48
CA GLU A 35 18.89 -8.23 -9.88
C GLU A 35 20.27 -8.74 -10.28
N GLN A 36 21.34 -8.18 -9.71
CA GLN A 36 22.71 -8.57 -10.06
C GLN A 36 23.32 -9.58 -9.09
N ALA A 37 22.92 -9.55 -7.82
CA ALA A 37 23.52 -10.40 -6.80
C ALA A 37 22.54 -11.41 -6.19
N ASN A 38 21.27 -11.41 -6.58
CA ASN A 38 20.19 -12.24 -6.00
C ASN A 38 20.10 -12.10 -4.47
N ILE A 39 20.35 -10.90 -3.95
CA ILE A 39 20.26 -10.58 -2.53
C ILE A 39 18.90 -9.93 -2.24
N ASN A 40 18.09 -10.58 -1.41
CA ASN A 40 16.84 -10.04 -0.93
C ASN A 40 17.07 -9.01 0.18
N GLY A 41 16.19 -8.02 0.27
CA GLY A 41 16.29 -6.97 1.28
C GLY A 41 14.97 -6.24 1.51
N PHE A 42 15.03 -5.23 2.36
CA PHE A 42 13.91 -4.35 2.65
C PHE A 42 14.23 -2.92 2.21
N ASN A 43 13.26 -2.27 1.62
CA ASN A 43 13.34 -0.88 1.26
C ASN A 43 12.37 -0.09 2.15
N PHE A 44 12.88 0.90 2.88
CA PHE A 44 12.11 1.78 3.73
C PHE A 44 12.27 3.21 3.23
N ALA A 45 11.17 3.93 3.13
CA ALA A 45 11.16 5.30 2.63
C ALA A 45 10.31 6.20 3.52
N PHE A 46 10.72 7.46 3.65
CA PHE A 46 9.90 8.53 4.20
C PHE A 46 8.87 8.94 3.13
N ILE A 47 7.58 8.82 3.44
CA ILE A 47 6.51 9.15 2.50
C ILE A 47 5.70 10.35 2.96
N GLY A 48 5.56 10.54 4.28
CA GLY A 48 4.92 11.73 4.84
C GLY A 48 5.74 12.99 4.54
N ASP A 49 5.04 14.10 4.34
CA ASP A 49 5.64 15.42 4.07
C ASP A 49 6.65 15.43 2.91
N HIS A 50 6.26 14.79 1.80
CA HIS A 50 7.11 14.58 0.62
C HIS A 50 7.39 15.84 -0.20
N PHE A 51 6.84 16.99 0.20
CA PHE A 51 6.97 18.25 -0.55
C PHE A 51 8.40 18.78 -0.64
N ASP A 52 9.25 18.41 0.30
CA ASP A 52 10.66 18.79 0.30
C ASP A 52 11.52 17.89 -0.61
N TYR A 53 11.03 16.69 -0.93
CA TYR A 53 11.77 15.69 -1.69
C TYR A 53 12.21 16.19 -3.07
N HIS A 54 13.49 16.03 -3.38
CA HIS A 54 14.16 16.53 -4.59
C HIS A 54 14.08 18.05 -4.76
N THR A 55 13.96 18.81 -3.69
CA THR A 55 14.00 20.27 -3.70
C THR A 55 15.16 20.80 -2.85
N SER A 56 15.45 22.10 -2.95
CA SER A 56 16.42 22.77 -2.07
C SER A 56 15.98 22.87 -0.60
N LEU A 57 14.74 22.51 -0.31
CA LEU A 57 14.18 22.47 1.03
C LEU A 57 14.44 21.14 1.75
N ASP A 58 14.88 20.11 1.04
CA ASP A 58 15.25 18.82 1.62
C ASP A 58 16.58 18.96 2.37
N SER A 59 16.50 19.47 3.59
CA SER A 59 17.64 19.79 4.44
C SER A 59 17.53 19.09 5.79
N TYR A 60 18.68 18.93 6.45
CA TYR A 60 18.77 18.30 7.77
C TYR A 60 17.89 18.99 8.83
N GLU A 61 17.76 20.32 8.78
CA GLU A 61 16.96 21.10 9.73
C GLU A 61 15.47 20.82 9.62
N ARG A 62 15.03 20.41 8.43
CA ARG A 62 13.63 20.10 8.13
C ARG A 62 13.27 18.62 8.34
N LEU A 63 14.26 17.76 8.54
CA LEU A 63 14.02 16.34 8.80
C LEU A 63 13.31 16.15 10.15
N ASP A 64 12.13 15.51 10.12
CA ASP A 64 11.42 15.14 11.35
C ASP A 64 12.20 14.07 12.12
N ARG A 65 12.60 14.41 13.32
CA ARG A 65 13.40 13.54 14.19
C ARG A 65 12.61 12.32 14.69
N ASN A 66 11.29 12.40 14.81
CA ASN A 66 10.47 11.24 15.18
C ASN A 66 10.46 10.21 14.05
N THR A 67 10.38 10.66 12.82
CA THR A 67 10.50 9.80 11.64
C THR A 67 11.89 9.15 11.56
N LEU A 68 12.95 9.90 11.83
CA LEU A 68 14.31 9.35 11.93
C LEU A 68 14.42 8.29 13.03
N MET A 69 13.85 8.54 14.21
CA MET A 69 13.83 7.56 15.31
C MET A 69 13.01 6.32 14.97
N HIS A 70 11.93 6.46 14.20
CA HIS A 70 11.15 5.34 13.69
C HIS A 70 11.98 4.45 12.74
N GLN A 71 12.77 5.05 11.84
CA GLN A 71 13.69 4.30 10.98
C GLN A 71 14.81 3.61 11.79
N ALA A 72 15.31 4.28 12.82
CA ALA A 72 16.29 3.68 13.73
C ALA A 72 15.73 2.46 14.48
N ASP A 73 14.46 2.51 14.92
CA ASP A 73 13.76 1.36 15.52
C ASP A 73 13.67 0.19 14.53
N TYR A 74 13.32 0.44 13.26
CA TYR A 74 13.33 -0.57 12.22
C TYR A 74 14.72 -1.18 12.05
N PHE A 75 15.73 -0.35 11.88
CA PHE A 75 17.10 -0.80 11.67
C PHE A 75 17.57 -1.68 12.82
N MET A 76 17.39 -1.25 14.06
CA MET A 76 17.83 -1.99 15.25
C MET A 76 17.05 -3.30 15.43
N SER A 77 15.75 -3.28 15.20
CA SER A 77 14.91 -4.48 15.28
C SER A 77 15.31 -5.52 14.21
N MET A 78 15.53 -5.07 12.99
CA MET A 78 15.98 -5.93 11.89
C MET A 78 17.39 -6.45 12.11
N LEU A 79 18.33 -5.60 12.54
CA LEU A 79 19.70 -5.99 12.85
C LEU A 79 19.73 -7.08 13.92
N ASN A 80 19.00 -6.88 15.02
CA ASN A 80 18.91 -7.87 16.09
C ASN A 80 18.29 -9.18 15.61
N HIS A 81 17.24 -9.12 14.79
CA HIS A 81 16.60 -10.32 14.25
C HIS A 81 17.54 -11.09 13.32
N PHE A 82 18.09 -10.43 12.30
CA PHE A 82 18.90 -11.11 11.29
C PHE A 82 20.28 -11.55 11.78
N SER A 83 20.83 -10.93 12.83
CA SER A 83 22.06 -11.40 13.46
C SER A 83 21.90 -12.72 14.24
N ASN A 84 20.67 -13.11 14.55
CA ASN A 84 20.36 -14.28 15.38
C ASN A 84 19.69 -15.43 14.62
N ILE A 85 19.48 -15.31 13.32
CA ILE A 85 18.83 -16.35 12.50
C ILE A 85 19.75 -16.85 11.40
N ASP A 86 19.44 -18.04 10.88
CA ASP A 86 20.15 -18.63 9.75
C ASP A 86 19.62 -18.02 8.43
N LEU A 87 20.41 -17.15 7.83
CA LEU A 87 20.04 -16.44 6.59
C LEU A 87 19.86 -17.37 5.39
N SER A 88 20.46 -18.56 5.40
CA SER A 88 20.33 -19.53 4.30
C SER A 88 18.92 -20.12 4.17
N LYS A 89 18.07 -19.95 5.17
CA LYS A 89 16.69 -20.48 5.24
C LYS A 89 15.60 -19.44 4.96
N LEU A 90 15.98 -18.26 4.52
CA LEU A 90 15.05 -17.13 4.34
C LEU A 90 14.31 -17.14 3.00
N ASP A 91 14.74 -17.94 2.06
CA ASP A 91 14.08 -18.04 0.76
C ASP A 91 12.67 -18.62 0.94
N SER A 92 11.70 -17.91 0.42
CA SER A 92 10.28 -18.29 0.46
C SER A 92 9.64 -18.07 -0.90
N ASP A 93 9.13 -19.12 -1.48
CA ASP A 93 8.33 -19.10 -2.71
C ASP A 93 6.89 -18.59 -2.50
N LYS A 94 6.57 -18.14 -1.28
CA LYS A 94 5.21 -17.74 -0.92
C LYS A 94 5.12 -16.24 -0.72
N ASP A 95 4.29 -15.62 -1.54
CA ASP A 95 3.89 -14.23 -1.34
C ASP A 95 2.82 -14.09 -0.27
N PHE A 96 2.87 -12.97 0.45
CA PHE A 96 1.91 -12.60 1.48
C PHE A 96 1.30 -11.25 1.19
N VAL A 97 0.01 -11.12 1.48
CA VAL A 97 -0.64 -9.83 1.64
C VAL A 97 -0.41 -9.36 3.06
N TYR A 98 -0.04 -8.11 3.25
CA TYR A 98 0.18 -7.50 4.56
C TYR A 98 -0.28 -6.05 4.57
N PHE A 99 -0.80 -5.60 5.70
CA PHE A 99 -1.26 -4.22 5.92
C PHE A 99 -1.39 -3.93 7.42
N ASN A 100 -1.38 -2.65 7.75
CA ASN A 100 -1.68 -2.20 9.10
C ASN A 100 -3.19 -2.22 9.34
N PHE A 101 -3.59 -2.68 10.54
CA PHE A 101 -4.99 -2.69 10.95
C PHE A 101 -5.13 -2.02 12.33
N PRO A 102 -6.18 -1.21 12.56
CA PRO A 102 -6.45 -0.63 13.86
C PRO A 102 -6.44 -1.70 14.96
N PHE A 103 -5.80 -1.42 16.08
CA PHE A 103 -5.63 -2.30 17.26
C PHE A 103 -4.72 -3.53 17.03
N LEU A 104 -4.51 -3.96 15.79
CA LEU A 104 -3.56 -5.01 15.42
C LEU A 104 -2.41 -4.34 14.67
N LYS A 105 -1.19 -4.39 15.18
CA LYS A 105 -0.05 -3.71 14.57
C LYS A 105 0.07 -4.00 13.07
N MET A 106 0.04 -5.28 12.70
CA MET A 106 0.11 -5.73 11.33
C MET A 106 -0.65 -7.04 11.15
N VAL A 107 -1.45 -7.11 10.10
CA VAL A 107 -2.12 -8.33 9.64
C VAL A 107 -1.43 -8.82 8.39
N TYR A 108 -1.22 -10.12 8.28
CA TYR A 108 -0.70 -10.74 7.07
C TYR A 108 -1.32 -12.12 6.85
N TYR A 109 -1.48 -12.49 5.58
CA TYR A 109 -2.00 -13.79 5.18
C TYR A 109 -1.41 -14.21 3.83
N PRO A 110 -1.34 -15.52 3.52
CA PRO A 110 -0.85 -15.99 2.24
C PRO A 110 -1.65 -15.43 1.07
N TYR A 111 -0.99 -15.09 -0.03
CA TYR A 111 -1.63 -14.53 -1.23
C TYR A 111 -2.78 -15.40 -1.77
N ALA A 112 -2.69 -16.72 -1.61
CA ALA A 112 -3.74 -17.65 -2.00
C ALA A 112 -5.09 -17.41 -1.31
N TRP A 113 -5.11 -16.70 -0.16
CA TRP A 113 -6.35 -16.38 0.56
C TRP A 113 -7.13 -15.22 -0.02
N ILE A 114 -6.58 -14.51 -1.00
CA ILE A 114 -7.28 -13.39 -1.66
C ILE A 114 -8.60 -13.88 -2.27
N TYR A 115 -8.57 -14.97 -3.03
CA TYR A 115 -9.78 -15.48 -3.68
C TYR A 115 -10.83 -16.01 -2.69
N PRO A 116 -10.50 -16.86 -1.70
CA PRO A 116 -11.45 -17.25 -0.67
C PRO A 116 -12.07 -16.06 0.08
N LEU A 117 -11.27 -15.07 0.46
CA LEU A 117 -11.76 -13.87 1.14
C LEU A 117 -12.66 -13.02 0.25
N LEU A 118 -12.31 -12.89 -1.04
CA LEU A 118 -13.14 -12.18 -2.01
C LEU A 118 -14.49 -12.87 -2.20
N ILE A 119 -14.49 -14.18 -2.39
CA ILE A 119 -15.72 -14.97 -2.53
C ILE A 119 -16.58 -14.84 -1.28
N PHE A 120 -15.98 -14.97 -0.10
CA PHE A 120 -16.69 -14.78 1.16
C PHE A 120 -17.32 -13.39 1.28
N SER A 121 -16.57 -12.34 0.89
CA SER A 121 -17.06 -10.96 0.91
C SER A 121 -18.22 -10.74 -0.06
N ILE A 122 -18.16 -11.34 -1.25
CA ILE A 122 -19.26 -11.29 -2.22
C ILE A 122 -20.51 -12.00 -1.67
N ILE A 123 -20.35 -13.20 -1.10
CA ILE A 123 -21.47 -13.95 -0.51
C ILE A 123 -22.09 -13.14 0.63
N LEU A 124 -21.27 -12.59 1.51
CA LEU A 124 -21.75 -11.77 2.63
C LEU A 124 -22.49 -10.53 2.12
N TYR A 125 -21.96 -9.86 1.12
CA TYR A 125 -22.61 -8.71 0.49
C TYR A 125 -23.97 -9.07 -0.10
N LEU A 126 -24.06 -10.14 -0.88
CA LEU A 126 -25.33 -10.62 -1.47
C LEU A 126 -26.33 -11.02 -0.39
N PHE A 127 -25.86 -11.65 0.68
CA PHE A 127 -26.70 -11.99 1.83
C PHE A 127 -27.28 -10.75 2.52
N VAL A 128 -26.47 -9.72 2.75
CA VAL A 128 -26.95 -8.47 3.36
C VAL A 128 -27.94 -7.75 2.43
N VAL A 129 -27.69 -7.72 1.12
CA VAL A 129 -28.64 -7.19 0.13
C VAL A 129 -29.96 -7.97 0.15
N TYR A 130 -29.89 -9.29 0.15
CA TYR A 130 -31.07 -10.16 0.23
C TYR A 130 -31.92 -9.86 1.48
N LEU A 131 -31.27 -9.78 2.65
CA LEU A 131 -31.95 -9.41 3.89
C LEU A 131 -32.57 -8.01 3.82
N GLY A 132 -31.82 -7.03 3.29
CA GLY A 132 -32.28 -5.66 3.15
C GLY A 132 -33.52 -5.53 2.26
N ILE A 133 -33.61 -6.30 1.19
CA ILE A 133 -34.81 -6.38 0.34
C ILE A 133 -35.96 -7.08 1.10
N GLY A 134 -35.68 -8.19 1.79
CA GLY A 134 -36.68 -8.96 2.54
C GLY A 134 -37.38 -8.15 3.64
N ILE A 135 -36.67 -7.22 4.27
CA ILE A 135 -37.23 -6.32 5.30
C ILE A 135 -37.70 -4.96 4.74
N ASN A 136 -37.82 -4.83 3.42
CA ASN A 136 -38.25 -3.60 2.73
C ASN A 136 -37.40 -2.36 3.02
N LYS A 137 -36.13 -2.53 3.41
CA LYS A 137 -35.15 -1.42 3.60
C LYS A 137 -34.38 -1.11 2.34
N LEU A 138 -34.28 -2.06 1.42
CA LEU A 138 -33.66 -1.89 0.11
C LEU A 138 -34.67 -2.24 -0.99
N SER A 139 -34.56 -1.56 -2.13
CA SER A 139 -35.28 -1.94 -3.36
C SER A 139 -34.27 -2.14 -4.47
N LEU A 140 -34.56 -3.05 -5.38
CA LEU A 140 -33.70 -3.30 -6.54
C LEU A 140 -33.49 -2.03 -7.38
N GLN A 141 -34.57 -1.25 -7.58
CA GLN A 141 -34.51 0.03 -8.28
C GLN A 141 -33.59 1.03 -7.55
N GLY A 142 -33.66 1.08 -6.22
CA GLY A 142 -32.77 1.94 -5.43
C GLY A 142 -31.30 1.53 -5.55
N ILE A 143 -31.01 0.22 -5.56
CA ILE A 143 -29.65 -0.30 -5.76
C ILE A 143 -29.13 0.09 -7.16
N LEU A 144 -29.93 -0.12 -8.21
CA LEU A 144 -29.58 0.24 -9.59
C LEU A 144 -29.35 1.75 -9.75
N ASN A 145 -30.20 2.57 -9.18
CA ASN A 145 -30.03 4.03 -9.20
C ASN A 145 -28.76 4.46 -8.44
N GLY A 146 -28.45 3.82 -7.31
CA GLY A 146 -27.22 4.07 -6.56
C GLY A 146 -25.96 3.69 -7.36
N LEU A 147 -25.96 2.54 -8.02
CA LEU A 147 -24.87 2.12 -8.91
C LEU A 147 -24.72 3.07 -10.09
N LEU A 148 -25.83 3.47 -10.72
CA LEU A 148 -25.80 4.45 -11.82
C LEU A 148 -25.17 5.77 -11.36
N ALA A 149 -25.62 6.30 -10.21
CA ALA A 149 -25.06 7.52 -9.64
C ALA A 149 -23.57 7.41 -9.35
N LEU A 150 -23.11 6.26 -8.82
CA LEU A 150 -21.69 5.98 -8.59
C LEU A 150 -20.89 6.01 -9.90
N PHE A 151 -21.32 5.29 -10.93
CA PHE A 151 -20.59 5.25 -12.21
C PHE A 151 -20.60 6.61 -12.92
N VAL A 152 -21.73 7.33 -12.90
CA VAL A 152 -21.80 8.67 -13.48
C VAL A 152 -20.85 9.63 -12.73
N SER A 153 -20.81 9.60 -11.41
CA SER A 153 -19.92 10.48 -10.64
C SER A 153 -18.44 10.17 -10.89
N LEU A 154 -18.07 8.88 -10.97
CA LEU A 154 -16.70 8.46 -11.33
C LEU A 154 -16.33 8.92 -12.75
N PHE A 155 -17.23 8.73 -13.72
CA PHE A 155 -17.01 9.15 -15.10
C PHE A 155 -16.82 10.68 -15.21
N VAL A 156 -17.68 11.44 -14.54
CA VAL A 156 -17.57 12.91 -14.52
C VAL A 156 -16.26 13.36 -13.87
N CYS A 157 -15.89 12.77 -12.73
CA CYS A 157 -14.63 13.07 -12.06
C CYS A 157 -13.42 12.80 -12.95
N LEU A 158 -13.35 11.62 -13.57
CA LEU A 158 -12.28 11.27 -14.51
C LEU A 158 -12.24 12.22 -15.71
N SER A 159 -13.42 12.55 -16.29
CA SER A 159 -13.48 13.44 -17.44
C SER A 159 -12.97 14.84 -17.09
N ILE A 160 -13.38 15.38 -15.94
CA ILE A 160 -12.88 16.69 -15.46
C ILE A 160 -11.37 16.63 -15.24
N THR A 161 -10.84 15.57 -14.62
CA THR A 161 -9.41 15.43 -14.39
C THR A 161 -8.63 15.42 -15.71
N VAL A 162 -9.08 14.65 -16.70
CA VAL A 162 -8.45 14.60 -18.02
C VAL A 162 -8.51 15.95 -18.73
N ILE A 163 -9.66 16.64 -18.70
CA ILE A 163 -9.82 17.95 -19.30
C ILE A 163 -8.88 18.97 -18.65
N LEU A 164 -8.85 19.01 -17.31
CA LEU A 164 -7.98 19.93 -16.57
C LEU A 164 -6.50 19.62 -16.83
N TRP A 165 -6.12 18.35 -16.87
CA TRP A 165 -4.75 17.96 -17.20
C TRP A 165 -4.34 18.45 -18.60
N ASN A 166 -5.16 18.20 -19.60
CA ASN A 166 -4.87 18.68 -20.97
C ASN A 166 -4.81 20.22 -21.05
N LEU A 167 -5.68 20.91 -20.31
CA LEU A 167 -5.68 22.37 -20.26
C LEU A 167 -4.37 22.90 -19.62
N ILE A 168 -3.97 22.32 -18.48
CA ILE A 168 -2.74 22.69 -17.79
C ILE A 168 -1.53 22.42 -18.67
N SER A 169 -1.43 21.25 -19.29
CA SER A 169 -0.35 20.90 -20.21
C SER A 169 -0.31 21.83 -21.45
N TYR A 170 -1.47 22.24 -21.95
CA TYR A 170 -1.54 23.20 -23.05
C TYR A 170 -1.07 24.60 -22.65
N LEU A 171 -1.41 25.04 -21.43
CA LEU A 171 -1.02 26.36 -20.91
C LEU A 171 0.43 26.41 -20.44
N ASN A 172 1.04 25.28 -20.13
CA ASN A 172 2.41 25.15 -19.62
C ASN A 172 3.19 24.08 -20.42
N PRO A 173 3.56 24.37 -21.66
CA PRO A 173 4.20 23.37 -22.54
C PRO A 173 5.61 22.95 -22.09
N ASP A 174 6.19 23.64 -21.12
CA ASP A 174 7.53 23.35 -20.60
C ASP A 174 7.52 22.42 -19.35
N TYR A 175 6.34 21.90 -18.98
CA TYR A 175 6.18 20.95 -17.88
C TYR A 175 5.74 19.57 -18.39
#